data_0c1836e59407132b3661c762d4327d5d
#
_entry.id   0c1836e59407132b3661c762d4327d5d
#
_cell.length_a   1.000
_cell.length_b   1.000
_cell.length_c   1.000
_cell.angle_alpha   90.00
_cell.angle_beta   90.00
_cell.angle_gamma   90.00
#
_symmetry.space_group_name_H-M   'P 1'
#
loop_
_entity.id
_entity.type
_entity.pdbx_description
1 polymer ?
#
loop_
_entity_poly.entity_id
_entity_poly.type
_entity_poly.pdbx_seq_one_letter_code
_entity_poly.pdbx_strand_id
1 'polypeptide(L)'
;VRLYRTPNQASWQSRISSGRLQVPPEIDLFAIERGSITAPAGCGKTQLIAETLIAHTQSKPILVLTHTNAGVAALRARLRRAGVPNSAYRVSTIDGFSMRLIAKFPARSGHNPQILQLHQPNTDYPAIREAAMQLLQAGHLAQPLRATYARLLVDEYQDCNVVQHAIVSGLAQVLPTCVLGDPMQAI
;
A
#
# COMPACT_ATOMS: atom_id res chain seq x y z
N VAL A 1 16.70 -3.87 5.48
CA VAL A 1 15.76 -2.80 5.05
C VAL A 1 16.58 -1.73 4.38
N ARG A 2 16.44 -1.57 3.07
CA ARG A 2 17.07 -0.46 2.35
C ARG A 2 16.15 0.76 2.48
N LEU A 3 16.61 1.79 3.18
CA LEU A 3 15.93 3.08 3.28
C LEU A 3 16.35 3.93 2.07
N TYR A 4 15.41 4.21 1.17
CA TYR A 4 15.60 5.19 0.12
C TYR A 4 15.10 6.54 0.63
N ARG A 5 16.03 7.45 0.98
CA ARG A 5 15.71 8.84 1.28
C ARG A 5 15.69 9.62 -0.04
N THR A 6 14.54 10.21 -0.39
CA THR A 6 14.52 11.21 -1.47
C THR A 6 15.25 12.48 -1.01
N PRO A 7 15.94 13.20 -1.91
CA PRO A 7 16.56 14.47 -1.58
C PRO A 7 15.55 15.48 -1.04
N ASN A 8 15.95 16.29 -0.08
CA ASN A 8 15.16 17.38 0.52
C ASN A 8 14.83 18.45 -0.54
N GLN A 9 13.68 19.14 -0.37
CA GLN A 9 13.19 20.20 -1.28
C GLN A 9 14.23 21.30 -1.60
N ALA A 10 15.11 21.65 -0.64
CA ALA A 10 16.19 22.60 -0.85
C ALA A 10 17.25 22.09 -1.85
N SER A 11 17.47 20.78 -1.93
CA SER A 11 18.38 20.18 -2.90
C SER A 11 17.82 20.17 -4.34
N TRP A 12 16.49 20.28 -4.50
CA TRP A 12 15.84 20.44 -5.80
C TRP A 12 15.99 21.86 -6.34
N GLN A 13 15.81 22.88 -5.49
CA GLN A 13 15.93 24.29 -5.91
C GLN A 13 17.36 24.65 -6.33
N SER A 14 18.39 24.13 -5.64
CA SER A 14 19.79 24.36 -6.02
C SER A 14 20.20 23.69 -7.34
N ARG A 15 19.48 22.62 -7.77
CA ARG A 15 19.75 21.92 -9.03
C ARG A 15 19.11 22.57 -10.26
N ILE A 16 18.02 23.32 -10.07
CA ILE A 16 17.36 24.08 -11.13
C ILE A 16 18.24 25.26 -11.54
N SER A 17 18.99 25.88 -10.61
CA SER A 17 19.84 27.03 -10.88
C SER A 17 21.15 26.71 -11.62
N SER A 18 21.56 25.43 -11.69
CA SER A 18 22.83 25.01 -12.32
C SER A 18 22.69 24.52 -13.78
N GLY A 19 21.50 24.62 -14.39
CA GLY A 19 21.29 24.32 -15.81
C GLY A 19 21.48 22.85 -16.24
N ARG A 20 21.75 21.93 -15.31
CA ARG A 20 21.76 20.48 -15.53
C ARG A 20 20.61 19.84 -14.78
N LEU A 21 19.54 19.54 -15.52
CA LEU A 21 18.52 18.57 -15.09
C LEU A 21 19.19 17.19 -14.97
N GLN A 22 19.84 16.91 -13.84
CA GLN A 22 20.09 15.53 -13.46
C GLN A 22 18.75 15.00 -12.97
N VAL A 23 18.07 14.22 -13.81
CA VAL A 23 16.96 13.36 -13.41
C VAL A 23 17.45 12.57 -12.20
N PRO A 24 16.74 12.58 -11.05
CA PRO A 24 17.10 11.71 -9.94
C PRO A 24 17.20 10.28 -10.44
N PRO A 25 18.04 9.43 -9.85
CA PRO A 25 18.03 8.02 -10.20
C PRO A 25 16.59 7.53 -10.11
N GLU A 26 16.10 7.02 -11.21
CA GLU A 26 14.72 6.54 -11.34
C GLU A 26 14.50 5.46 -10.28
N ILE A 27 13.59 5.72 -9.34
CA ILE A 27 13.31 4.77 -8.26
C ILE A 27 12.49 3.65 -8.86
N ASP A 28 13.12 2.51 -9.08
CA ASP A 28 12.41 1.30 -9.51
C ASP A 28 11.80 0.58 -8.30
N LEU A 29 10.47 0.70 -8.15
CA LEU A 29 9.75 0.00 -7.10
C LEU A 29 9.80 -1.53 -7.27
N PHE A 30 10.04 -2.05 -8.48
CA PHE A 30 10.16 -3.49 -8.71
C PHE A 30 11.46 -4.06 -8.13
N ALA A 31 12.52 -3.27 -8.04
CA ALA A 31 13.77 -3.66 -7.43
C ALA A 31 13.71 -3.74 -5.90
N ILE A 32 12.62 -3.24 -5.28
CA ILE A 32 12.47 -3.22 -3.82
C ILE A 32 11.70 -4.46 -3.37
N GLU A 33 12.38 -5.45 -2.82
CA GLU A 33 11.74 -6.62 -2.23
C GLU A 33 11.02 -6.28 -0.91
N ARG A 34 11.68 -5.49 -0.04
CA ARG A 34 11.10 -4.93 1.19
C ARG A 34 11.75 -3.60 1.48
N GLY A 35 10.97 -2.54 1.51
CA GLY A 35 11.52 -1.22 1.75
C GLY A 35 10.47 -0.16 1.98
N SER A 36 10.96 1.04 2.29
CA SER A 36 10.14 2.24 2.46
C SER A 36 10.72 3.39 1.63
N ILE A 37 9.83 4.19 1.08
CA ILE A 37 10.15 5.46 0.44
C ILE A 37 9.58 6.57 1.30
N THR A 38 10.47 7.42 1.77
CA THR A 38 10.13 8.60 2.55
C THR A 38 10.28 9.83 1.67
N ALA A 39 9.17 10.55 1.47
CA ALA A 39 9.17 11.79 0.70
C ALA A 39 8.11 12.76 1.25
N PRO A 40 8.39 14.08 1.31
CA PRO A 40 7.42 15.09 1.70
C PRO A 40 6.15 15.06 0.86
N ALA A 41 5.08 15.71 1.35
CA ALA A 41 3.89 15.93 0.56
C ALA A 41 4.22 16.64 -0.76
N GLY A 42 3.51 16.28 -1.82
CA GLY A 42 3.73 16.87 -3.16
C GLY A 42 4.97 16.38 -3.91
N CYS A 43 5.84 15.57 -3.30
CA CYS A 43 7.05 15.03 -3.95
C CYS A 43 6.79 13.83 -4.90
N GLY A 44 5.56 13.64 -5.36
CA GLY A 44 5.29 12.67 -6.43
C GLY A 44 5.12 11.21 -5.97
N LYS A 45 4.96 10.88 -4.67
CA LYS A 45 4.74 9.48 -4.20
C LYS A 45 3.67 8.75 -4.99
N THR A 46 2.50 9.36 -5.15
CA THR A 46 1.38 8.77 -5.90
C THR A 46 1.65 8.69 -7.41
N GLN A 47 2.47 9.61 -7.94
CA GLN A 47 2.92 9.56 -9.33
C GLN A 47 3.85 8.37 -9.55
N LEU A 48 4.78 8.13 -8.64
CA LEU A 48 5.68 6.97 -8.67
C LEU A 48 4.90 5.64 -8.65
N ILE A 49 3.82 5.56 -7.85
CA ILE A 49 2.90 4.40 -7.89
C ILE A 49 2.28 4.25 -9.29
N ALA A 50 1.80 5.34 -9.89
CA ALA A 50 1.18 5.29 -11.21
C ALA A 50 2.16 4.84 -12.30
N GLU A 51 3.38 5.38 -12.32
CA GLU A 51 4.45 5.00 -13.25
C GLU A 51 4.83 3.52 -13.10
N THR A 52 4.96 3.05 -11.85
CA THR A 52 5.19 1.62 -11.57
C THR A 52 4.07 0.75 -12.14
N LEU A 53 2.80 1.16 -11.98
CA LEU A 53 1.66 0.39 -12.48
C LEU A 53 1.55 0.41 -14.01
N ILE A 54 1.97 1.50 -14.67
CA ILE A 54 2.07 1.58 -16.14
C ILE A 54 3.13 0.60 -16.66
N ALA A 55 4.29 0.55 -15.99
CA ALA A 55 5.38 -0.34 -16.35
C ALA A 55 5.11 -1.81 -16.00
N HIS A 56 4.02 -2.10 -15.26
CA HIS A 56 3.69 -3.44 -14.82
C HIS A 56 3.15 -4.30 -15.96
N THR A 57 3.93 -5.30 -16.36
CA THR A 57 3.59 -6.21 -17.46
C THR A 57 3.17 -7.62 -17.04
N GLN A 58 3.19 -7.90 -15.73
CA GLN A 58 2.84 -9.21 -15.20
C GLN A 58 1.32 -9.45 -15.21
N SER A 59 0.91 -10.72 -15.26
CA SER A 59 -0.50 -11.12 -15.29
C SER A 59 -1.25 -10.89 -13.97
N LYS A 60 -0.51 -10.88 -12.84
CA LYS A 60 -1.10 -10.66 -11.51
C LYS A 60 -1.14 -9.19 -11.17
N PRO A 61 -2.26 -8.66 -10.65
CA PRO A 61 -2.33 -7.26 -10.25
C PRO A 61 -1.41 -6.94 -9.06
N ILE A 62 -1.01 -5.69 -8.97
CA ILE A 62 -0.38 -5.12 -7.78
C ILE A 62 -1.48 -4.73 -6.79
N LEU A 63 -1.33 -5.16 -5.53
CA LEU A 63 -2.19 -4.70 -4.44
C LEU A 63 -1.70 -3.34 -3.95
N VAL A 64 -2.57 -2.33 -4.00
CA VAL A 64 -2.27 -0.99 -3.48
C VAL A 64 -3.19 -0.68 -2.32
N LEU A 65 -2.62 -0.47 -1.15
CA LEU A 65 -3.35 -0.16 0.07
C LEU A 65 -3.11 1.31 0.47
N THR A 66 -4.13 1.92 1.04
CA THR A 66 -4.06 3.26 1.63
C THR A 66 -4.94 3.31 2.88
N HIS A 67 -4.85 4.40 3.64
CA HIS A 67 -5.56 4.51 4.92
C HIS A 67 -7.05 4.84 4.78
N THR A 68 -7.43 5.71 3.82
CA THR A 68 -8.78 6.27 3.73
C THR A 68 -9.50 5.96 2.42
N ASN A 69 -10.85 6.01 2.45
CA ASN A 69 -11.67 5.92 1.23
C ASN A 69 -11.41 7.10 0.27
N ALA A 70 -11.13 8.30 0.81
CA ALA A 70 -10.75 9.44 0.00
C ALA A 70 -9.43 9.17 -0.74
N GLY A 71 -8.44 8.59 -0.07
CA GLY A 71 -7.18 8.15 -0.69
C GLY A 71 -7.40 7.13 -1.80
N VAL A 72 -8.27 6.14 -1.57
CA VAL A 72 -8.66 5.16 -2.61
C VAL A 72 -9.27 5.86 -3.83
N ALA A 73 -10.19 6.80 -3.62
CA ALA A 73 -10.85 7.53 -4.71
C ALA A 73 -9.85 8.40 -5.50
N ALA A 74 -9.00 9.14 -4.80
CA ALA A 74 -7.97 10.00 -5.40
C ALA A 74 -6.96 9.17 -6.22
N LEU A 75 -6.48 8.06 -5.65
CA LEU A 75 -5.53 7.18 -6.32
C LEU A 75 -6.16 6.55 -7.58
N ARG A 76 -7.38 6.02 -7.49
CA ARG A 76 -8.09 5.46 -8.66
C ARG A 76 -8.32 6.50 -9.76
N ALA A 77 -8.68 7.75 -9.39
CA ALA A 77 -8.84 8.83 -10.36
C ALA A 77 -7.52 9.17 -11.05
N ARG A 78 -6.40 9.17 -10.33
CA ARG A 78 -5.07 9.41 -10.88
C ARG A 78 -4.65 8.27 -11.82
N LEU A 79 -4.81 7.02 -11.42
CA LEU A 79 -4.46 5.85 -12.22
C LEU A 79 -5.26 5.82 -13.54
N ARG A 80 -6.56 6.13 -13.49
CA ARG A 80 -7.39 6.24 -14.70
C ARG A 80 -6.89 7.34 -15.63
N ARG A 81 -6.56 8.53 -15.10
CA ARG A 81 -6.01 9.64 -15.91
C ARG A 81 -4.67 9.28 -16.53
N ALA A 82 -3.85 8.48 -15.85
CA ALA A 82 -2.58 7.98 -16.35
C ALA A 82 -2.74 6.80 -17.33
N GLY A 83 -3.96 6.35 -17.64
CA GLY A 83 -4.21 5.25 -18.57
C GLY A 83 -3.85 3.86 -18.05
N VAL A 84 -3.67 3.70 -16.72
CA VAL A 84 -3.33 2.39 -16.14
C VAL A 84 -4.50 1.42 -16.28
N PRO A 85 -4.30 0.22 -16.86
CA PRO A 85 -5.36 -0.77 -17.01
C PRO A 85 -5.90 -1.24 -15.65
N ASN A 86 -7.21 -1.39 -15.52
CA ASN A 86 -7.85 -1.87 -14.28
C ASN A 86 -7.40 -3.29 -13.88
N SER A 87 -6.89 -4.07 -14.83
CA SER A 87 -6.31 -5.39 -14.57
C SER A 87 -4.99 -5.33 -13.81
N ALA A 88 -4.21 -4.24 -13.98
CA ALA A 88 -2.88 -4.09 -13.41
C ALA A 88 -2.86 -3.88 -11.88
N TYR A 89 -3.98 -3.48 -11.28
CA TYR A 89 -4.01 -3.12 -9.86
C TYR A 89 -5.29 -3.49 -9.13
N ARG A 90 -5.20 -3.54 -7.81
CA ARG A 90 -6.33 -3.59 -6.88
C ARG A 90 -6.10 -2.57 -5.77
N VAL A 91 -6.87 -1.48 -5.77
CA VAL A 91 -6.78 -0.41 -4.75
C VAL A 91 -7.86 -0.60 -3.70
N SER A 92 -7.48 -0.54 -2.43
CA SER A 92 -8.37 -0.62 -1.27
C SER A 92 -7.83 0.17 -0.09
N THR A 93 -8.68 0.45 0.89
CA THR A 93 -8.20 0.75 2.24
C THR A 93 -7.66 -0.52 2.90
N ILE A 94 -6.78 -0.38 3.91
CA ILE A 94 -6.30 -1.50 4.72
C ILE A 94 -7.49 -2.22 5.37
N ASP A 95 -8.44 -1.47 5.93
CA ASP A 95 -9.64 -2.04 6.55
C ASP A 95 -10.55 -2.74 5.54
N GLY A 96 -10.79 -2.15 4.38
CA GLY A 96 -11.56 -2.77 3.32
C GLY A 96 -10.91 -4.04 2.74
N PHE A 97 -9.57 -4.09 2.73
CA PHE A 97 -8.85 -5.30 2.39
C PHE A 97 -9.01 -6.36 3.49
N SER A 98 -8.89 -6.00 4.77
CA SER A 98 -9.07 -6.86 5.92
C SER A 98 -10.47 -7.49 5.95
N MET A 99 -11.52 -6.70 5.73
CA MET A 99 -12.91 -7.19 5.60
C MET A 99 -13.03 -8.26 4.52
N ARG A 100 -12.51 -7.99 3.31
CA ARG A 100 -12.55 -8.96 2.22
C ARG A 100 -11.76 -10.23 2.52
N LEU A 101 -10.63 -10.08 3.23
CA LEU A 101 -9.79 -11.20 3.58
C LEU A 101 -10.51 -12.16 4.53
N ILE A 102 -11.07 -11.66 5.64
CA ILE A 102 -11.81 -12.50 6.60
C ILE A 102 -13.11 -13.03 6.01
N ALA A 103 -13.83 -12.25 5.20
CA ALA A 103 -15.04 -12.69 4.51
C ALA A 103 -14.77 -13.85 3.54
N LYS A 104 -13.59 -13.87 2.91
CA LYS A 104 -13.20 -14.95 1.98
C LYS A 104 -12.78 -16.24 2.71
N PHE A 105 -12.32 -16.13 3.96
CA PHE A 105 -11.83 -17.26 4.76
C PHE A 105 -12.51 -17.33 6.14
N PRO A 106 -13.87 -17.40 6.21
CA PRO A 106 -14.60 -17.27 7.46
C PRO A 106 -14.26 -18.37 8.47
N ALA A 107 -14.13 -19.60 8.01
CA ALA A 107 -13.80 -20.75 8.87
C ALA A 107 -12.39 -20.65 9.49
N ARG A 108 -11.46 -19.95 8.82
CA ARG A 108 -10.07 -19.82 9.31
C ARG A 108 -9.87 -18.58 10.17
N SER A 109 -10.59 -17.50 9.88
CA SER A 109 -10.53 -16.27 10.67
C SER A 109 -11.31 -16.35 11.97
N GLY A 110 -12.29 -17.27 12.07
CA GLY A 110 -13.08 -17.48 13.29
C GLY A 110 -13.91 -16.27 13.73
N HIS A 111 -14.05 -15.25 12.87
CA HIS A 111 -14.75 -14.02 13.22
C HIS A 111 -16.27 -14.21 13.28
N ASN A 112 -16.94 -13.39 14.10
CA ASN A 112 -18.40 -13.26 14.03
C ASN A 112 -18.79 -12.57 12.69
N PRO A 113 -19.58 -13.21 11.81
CA PRO A 113 -19.99 -12.62 10.53
C PRO A 113 -20.70 -11.27 10.66
N GLN A 114 -21.33 -10.98 11.80
CA GLN A 114 -22.05 -9.71 12.02
C GLN A 114 -21.12 -8.48 12.00
N ILE A 115 -19.85 -8.63 12.37
CA ILE A 115 -18.90 -7.48 12.35
C ILE A 115 -18.71 -6.92 10.94
N LEU A 116 -18.92 -7.73 9.90
CA LEU A 116 -18.84 -7.27 8.51
C LEU A 116 -20.00 -6.36 8.08
N GLN A 117 -21.07 -6.32 8.85
CA GLN A 117 -22.21 -5.44 8.61
C GLN A 117 -21.97 -4.01 9.14
N LEU A 118 -20.91 -3.82 9.95
CA LEU A 118 -20.51 -2.54 10.54
C LEU A 118 -21.64 -1.81 11.28
N HIS A 119 -22.47 -2.56 12.03
CA HIS A 119 -23.53 -1.96 12.85
C HIS A 119 -22.97 -1.12 14.00
N GLN A 120 -21.80 -1.50 14.50
CA GLN A 120 -21.06 -0.80 15.55
C GLN A 120 -19.61 -0.53 15.10
N PRO A 121 -19.37 0.49 14.24
CA PRO A 121 -18.07 0.71 13.62
C PRO A 121 -16.90 0.81 14.61
N ASN A 122 -17.12 1.38 15.80
CA ASN A 122 -16.10 1.56 16.84
C ASN A 122 -15.59 0.22 17.42
N THR A 123 -16.39 -0.84 17.40
CA THR A 123 -16.02 -2.18 17.84
C THR A 123 -15.77 -3.12 16.69
N ASP A 124 -16.50 -2.99 15.59
CA ASP A 124 -16.43 -3.90 14.45
C ASP A 124 -15.11 -3.73 13.69
N TYR A 125 -14.63 -2.50 13.42
CA TYR A 125 -13.35 -2.30 12.75
C TYR A 125 -12.15 -2.86 13.54
N PRO A 126 -12.01 -2.63 14.86
CA PRO A 126 -10.98 -3.31 15.64
C PRO A 126 -11.04 -4.84 15.55
N ALA A 127 -12.24 -5.44 15.65
CA ALA A 127 -12.42 -6.89 15.56
C ALA A 127 -12.05 -7.42 14.16
N ILE A 128 -12.41 -6.71 13.09
CA ILE A 128 -12.03 -7.03 11.70
C ILE A 128 -10.52 -7.03 11.53
N ARG A 129 -9.83 -5.99 12.03
CA ARG A 129 -8.37 -5.87 11.93
C ARG A 129 -7.67 -6.99 12.70
N GLU A 130 -8.15 -7.29 13.90
CA GLU A 130 -7.61 -8.37 14.74
C GLU A 130 -7.76 -9.73 14.06
N ALA A 131 -8.96 -10.06 13.55
CA ALA A 131 -9.22 -11.29 12.82
C ALA A 131 -8.35 -11.41 11.55
N ALA A 132 -8.15 -10.32 10.83
CA ALA A 132 -7.29 -10.30 9.64
C ALA A 132 -5.82 -10.49 10.00
N MET A 133 -5.35 -9.87 11.07
CA MET A 133 -3.97 -10.02 11.58
C MET A 133 -3.70 -11.48 11.99
N GLN A 134 -4.59 -12.07 12.78
CA GLN A 134 -4.47 -13.48 13.21
C GLN A 134 -4.47 -14.44 12.01
N LEU A 135 -5.34 -14.19 11.03
CA LEU A 135 -5.43 -14.99 9.81
C LEU A 135 -4.14 -14.93 8.97
N LEU A 136 -3.48 -13.77 8.92
CA LEU A 136 -2.18 -13.61 8.24
C LEU A 136 -1.06 -14.30 9.03
N GLN A 137 -1.03 -14.17 10.35
CA GLN A 137 -0.04 -14.79 11.23
C GLN A 137 -0.09 -16.32 11.18
N ALA A 138 -1.27 -16.90 10.99
CA ALA A 138 -1.45 -18.34 10.84
C ALA A 138 -0.75 -18.94 9.59
N GLY A 139 -0.26 -18.10 8.67
CA GLY A 139 0.57 -18.50 7.52
C GLY A 139 -0.19 -19.17 6.36
N HIS A 140 -1.46 -19.54 6.54
CA HIS A 140 -2.25 -20.26 5.53
C HIS A 140 -2.55 -19.46 4.26
N LEU A 141 -2.35 -18.14 4.30
CA LEU A 141 -2.66 -17.25 3.17
C LEU A 141 -1.48 -16.99 2.23
N ALA A 142 -0.29 -17.50 2.55
CA ALA A 142 0.90 -17.23 1.74
C ALA A 142 0.72 -17.62 0.27
N GLN A 143 0.27 -18.85 0.02
CA GLN A 143 0.04 -19.33 -1.35
C GLN A 143 -1.10 -18.58 -2.06
N PRO A 144 -2.31 -18.43 -1.49
CA PRO A 144 -3.39 -17.66 -2.10
C PRO A 144 -2.99 -16.20 -2.43
N LEU A 145 -2.26 -15.52 -1.54
CA LEU A 145 -1.83 -14.15 -1.76
C LEU A 145 -0.81 -14.04 -2.90
N ARG A 146 0.21 -14.92 -2.92
CA ARG A 146 1.20 -14.99 -4.01
C ARG A 146 0.57 -15.39 -5.35
N ALA A 147 -0.47 -16.22 -5.33
CA ALA A 147 -1.21 -16.58 -6.55
C ALA A 147 -2.03 -15.40 -7.09
N THR A 148 -2.49 -14.51 -6.20
CA THR A 148 -3.42 -13.42 -6.56
C THR A 148 -2.70 -12.12 -6.91
N TYR A 149 -1.62 -11.78 -6.20
CA TYR A 149 -0.95 -10.49 -6.29
C TYR A 149 0.54 -10.64 -6.65
N ALA A 150 1.03 -9.73 -7.48
CA ALA A 150 2.46 -9.67 -7.82
C ALA A 150 3.27 -8.99 -6.69
N ARG A 151 2.69 -7.95 -6.07
CA ARG A 151 3.37 -7.07 -5.12
C ARG A 151 2.36 -6.31 -4.26
N LEU A 152 2.84 -5.78 -3.13
CA LEU A 152 2.12 -4.83 -2.27
C LEU A 152 2.79 -3.45 -2.33
N LEU A 153 1.99 -2.42 -2.57
CA LEU A 153 2.36 -1.03 -2.34
C LEU A 153 1.42 -0.45 -1.28
N VAL A 154 1.95 0.35 -0.35
CA VAL A 154 1.14 1.02 0.67
C VAL A 154 1.40 2.52 0.59
N ASP A 155 0.36 3.30 0.30
CA ASP A 155 0.42 4.76 0.27
C ASP A 155 -0.03 5.35 1.61
N GLU A 156 0.53 6.52 1.99
CA GLU A 156 0.30 7.21 3.26
C GLU A 156 0.51 6.32 4.49
N TYR A 157 1.61 5.57 4.48
CA TYR A 157 1.90 4.56 5.51
C TYR A 157 2.08 5.14 6.91
N GLN A 158 2.47 6.43 7.04
CA GLN A 158 2.60 7.11 8.32
C GLN A 158 1.29 7.18 9.12
N ASP A 159 0.13 7.09 8.45
CA ASP A 159 -1.19 7.16 9.08
C ASP A 159 -1.68 5.81 9.62
N CYS A 160 -0.89 4.74 9.45
CA CYS A 160 -1.25 3.41 9.92
C CYS A 160 -1.16 3.34 11.45
N ASN A 161 -2.25 2.88 12.08
CA ASN A 161 -2.19 2.48 13.49
C ASN A 161 -1.42 1.15 13.67
N VAL A 162 -1.15 0.78 14.94
CA VAL A 162 -0.33 -0.40 15.29
C VAL A 162 -0.87 -1.69 14.65
N VAL A 163 -2.19 -1.90 14.65
CA VAL A 163 -2.80 -3.13 14.10
C VAL A 163 -2.75 -3.13 12.57
N GLN A 164 -2.97 -1.99 11.94
CA GLN A 164 -2.81 -1.84 10.48
C GLN A 164 -1.35 -2.06 10.07
N HIS A 165 -0.39 -1.53 10.85
CA HIS A 165 1.04 -1.83 10.66
C HIS A 165 1.31 -3.33 10.74
N ALA A 166 0.74 -4.04 11.72
CA ALA A 166 0.90 -5.50 11.86
C ALA A 166 0.32 -6.26 10.64
N ILE A 167 -0.83 -5.83 10.11
CA ILE A 167 -1.42 -6.39 8.89
C ILE A 167 -0.49 -6.19 7.69
N VAL A 168 0.02 -4.97 7.47
CA VAL A 168 0.96 -4.66 6.38
C VAL A 168 2.24 -5.48 6.55
N SER A 169 2.76 -5.61 7.77
CA SER A 169 3.94 -6.42 8.08
C SER A 169 3.71 -7.91 7.78
N GLY A 170 2.54 -8.46 8.11
CA GLY A 170 2.14 -9.82 7.77
C GLY A 170 2.08 -10.04 6.25
N LEU A 171 1.51 -9.09 5.51
CA LEU A 171 1.50 -9.13 4.04
C LEU A 171 2.92 -9.05 3.45
N ALA A 172 3.81 -8.24 4.03
CA ALA A 172 5.19 -8.09 3.60
C ALA A 172 6.06 -9.34 3.85
N GLN A 173 5.64 -10.27 4.70
CA GLN A 173 6.29 -11.60 4.80
C GLN A 173 5.99 -12.48 3.57
N VAL A 174 4.93 -12.16 2.84
CA VAL A 174 4.41 -12.98 1.75
C VAL A 174 4.67 -12.36 0.38
N LEU A 175 4.50 -11.05 0.24
CA LEU A 175 4.60 -10.31 -1.01
C LEU A 175 5.81 -9.36 -1.00
N PRO A 176 6.51 -9.18 -2.14
CA PRO A 176 7.39 -8.04 -2.31
C PRO A 176 6.65 -6.74 -1.97
N THR A 177 7.20 -5.91 -1.09
CA THR A 177 6.46 -4.79 -0.49
C THR A 177 7.28 -3.52 -0.46
N CYS A 178 6.67 -2.42 -0.93
CA CYS A 178 7.18 -1.07 -0.69
C CYS A 178 6.10 -0.22 -0.03
N VAL A 179 6.44 0.42 1.08
CA VAL A 179 5.59 1.40 1.76
C VAL A 179 6.05 2.81 1.45
N LEU A 180 5.11 3.71 1.20
CA LEU A 180 5.38 5.10 0.87
C LEU A 180 4.74 5.99 1.93
N GLY A 181 5.47 6.96 2.45
CA GLY A 181 4.96 7.83 3.50
C GLY A 181 5.76 9.12 3.65
N ASP A 182 5.20 10.00 4.47
CA ASP A 182 5.84 11.25 4.89
C ASP A 182 5.87 11.30 6.42
N PRO A 183 7.00 10.95 7.06
CA PRO A 183 7.10 10.91 8.51
C PRO A 183 6.93 12.29 9.17
N MET A 184 7.04 13.38 8.40
CA MET A 184 6.79 14.73 8.91
C MET A 184 5.29 15.07 9.03
N GLN A 185 4.42 14.22 8.48
CA GLN A 185 2.96 14.34 8.54
C GLN A 185 2.31 13.29 9.46
N ALA A 186 3.12 12.45 10.12
CA ALA A 186 2.59 11.51 11.11
C ALA A 186 1.92 12.28 12.26
N ILE A 187 0.66 11.97 12.55
CA ILE A 187 -0.16 12.55 13.62
C ILE A 187 0.08 11.76 14.92
#